data_ad6836ec00daf2703289a28a50750665
#
_entry.id   ad6836ec00daf2703289a28a50750665
#
_cell.length_a   1.000
_cell.length_b   1.000
_cell.length_c   1.000
_cell.angle_alpha   90.00
_cell.angle_beta   90.00
_cell.angle_gamma   90.00
#
_symmetry.space_group_name_H-M   'P 1'
#
loop_
_entity.id
_entity.type
_entity.pdbx_description
1 polymer ?
#
loop_
_entity_poly.entity_id
_entity_poly.type
_entity_poly.pdbx_seq_one_letter_code
_entity_poly.pdbx_strand_id
1 'polypeptide(L)'
;MIYAIAYTELHELLYYHVEVNFIMTVKDAVAKRFEQLCDQRGIRPNELATRAGVTPSTVYSMLDPSRQRVSIATIKKLCDGLDLTLAEFFSSALFDELEQEIHWIVVL
;
A
#
# COMPACT_ATOMS: atom_id res chain seq x y z
N MET A 1 -12.14 -23.60 1.63
CA MET A 1 -12.38 -23.07 1.37
C MET A 1 -13.05 -23.04 0.40
N ILE A 2 -13.19 -22.92 -0.05
CA ILE A 2 -13.86 -22.39 -0.67
C ILE A 2 -13.98 -22.65 -1.92
N TYR A 3 -13.70 -23.28 -2.41
CA TYR A 3 -13.81 -23.44 -3.63
C TYR A 3 -14.84 -24.22 -4.04
N ALA A 4 -15.62 -24.22 -3.86
CA ALA A 4 -16.46 -24.85 -4.10
C ALA A 4 -17.43 -24.69 -4.73
N ILE A 5 -17.89 -25.09 -5.44
CA ILE A 5 -18.74 -24.57 -5.66
C ILE A 5 -19.45 -24.59 -6.85
N ALA A 6 -20.37 -24.11 -6.90
CA ALA A 6 -21.23 -24.05 -7.93
C ALA A 6 -20.60 -23.12 -8.84
N TYR A 7 -21.16 -22.94 -10.00
CA TYR A 7 -20.52 -22.16 -10.88
C TYR A 7 -20.40 -20.78 -10.46
N THR A 8 -21.38 -20.21 -9.98
CA THR A 8 -21.31 -18.91 -9.48
C THR A 8 -20.21 -18.83 -8.51
N GLU A 9 -20.19 -19.84 -7.69
CA GLU A 9 -19.21 -19.85 -6.74
C GLU A 9 -17.90 -20.18 -7.32
N LEU A 10 -17.85 -20.96 -8.34
CA LEU A 10 -16.62 -21.22 -9.01
C LEU A 10 -16.08 -19.94 -9.58
N HIS A 11 -16.96 -19.11 -10.11
CA HIS A 11 -16.56 -17.84 -10.63
C HIS A 11 -16.00 -16.99 -9.52
N GLU A 12 -16.66 -16.93 -8.43
CA GLU A 12 -16.17 -16.18 -7.29
C GLU A 12 -14.90 -16.78 -6.76
N LEU A 13 -14.78 -18.08 -6.84
CA LEU A 13 -13.59 -18.72 -6.43
C LEU A 13 -12.42 -18.30 -7.28
N LEU A 14 -12.59 -18.24 -8.55
CA LEU A 14 -11.51 -17.79 -9.41
C LEU A 14 -11.09 -16.38 -9.07
N TYR A 15 -12.10 -15.54 -8.81
CA TYR A 15 -11.79 -14.19 -8.43
C TYR A 15 -11.06 -14.16 -7.10
N TYR A 16 -11.53 -14.92 -6.16
CA TYR A 16 -10.92 -14.99 -4.86
C TYR A 16 -9.51 -15.55 -4.99
N HIS A 17 -9.33 -16.49 -5.87
CA HIS A 17 -8.03 -17.09 -6.05
C HIS A 17 -7.03 -16.07 -6.57
N VAL A 18 -7.46 -15.20 -7.47
CA VAL A 18 -6.61 -14.13 -7.94
C VAL A 18 -6.24 -13.22 -6.79
N GLU A 19 -7.19 -12.90 -5.94
CA GLU A 19 -6.89 -12.04 -4.82
C GLU A 19 -5.97 -12.70 -3.82
N VAL A 20 -6.17 -13.98 -3.59
CA VAL A 20 -5.34 -14.69 -2.66
C VAL A 20 -3.91 -14.75 -3.13
N ASN A 21 -3.72 -14.78 -4.45
CA ASN A 21 -2.38 -14.84 -4.98
C ASN A 21 -1.69 -13.50 -5.06
N PHE A 22 -2.42 -12.42 -4.78
CA PHE A 22 -1.81 -11.11 -4.80
C PHE A 22 -1.09 -10.90 -3.47
N ILE A 23 0.18 -10.60 -3.55
CA ILE A 23 0.96 -10.32 -2.36
C ILE A 23 1.29 -8.86 -2.35
N MET A 24 0.77 -8.15 -1.37
CA MET A 24 1.05 -6.74 -1.23
C MET A 24 2.40 -6.55 -0.56
N THR A 25 3.27 -5.80 -1.20
CA THR A 25 4.56 -5.48 -0.61
C THR A 25 4.41 -4.31 0.35
N VAL A 26 5.43 -4.04 1.14
CA VAL A 26 5.39 -2.89 2.04
C VAL A 26 5.28 -1.60 1.24
N LYS A 27 5.90 -1.52 0.07
CA LYS A 27 5.79 -0.32 -0.75
C LYS A 27 4.37 -0.17 -1.29
N ASP A 28 3.71 -1.26 -1.66
CA ASP A 28 2.32 -1.21 -2.10
C ASP A 28 1.44 -0.69 -0.96
N ALA A 29 1.70 -1.13 0.26
CA ALA A 29 0.93 -0.68 1.42
C ALA A 29 1.17 0.81 1.70
N VAL A 30 2.40 1.28 1.52
CA VAL A 30 2.71 2.70 1.69
C VAL A 30 1.92 3.53 0.67
N ALA A 31 1.94 3.11 -0.60
CA ALA A 31 1.21 3.82 -1.64
C ALA A 31 -0.29 3.82 -1.34
N LYS A 32 -0.82 2.68 -0.93
CA LYS A 32 -2.24 2.57 -0.62
C LYS A 32 -2.61 3.46 0.56
N ARG A 33 -1.75 3.53 1.56
CA ARG A 33 -2.00 4.37 2.72
C ARG A 33 -2.08 5.85 2.33
N PHE A 34 -1.15 6.30 1.46
CA PHE A 34 -1.20 7.68 0.99
C PHE A 34 -2.44 7.94 0.14
N GLU A 35 -2.85 6.98 -0.68
CA GLU A 35 -4.09 7.12 -1.45
C GLU A 35 -5.27 7.31 -0.51
N GLN A 36 -5.36 6.47 0.51
CA GLN A 36 -6.46 6.57 1.47
C GLN A 36 -6.46 7.92 2.19
N LEU A 37 -5.29 8.38 2.59
CA LEU A 37 -5.20 9.65 3.29
C LEU A 37 -5.56 10.83 2.39
N CYS A 38 -5.15 10.79 1.14
CA CYS A 38 -5.53 11.82 0.18
C CYS A 38 -7.04 11.79 -0.05
N ASP A 39 -7.62 10.61 -0.21
CA ASP A 39 -9.05 10.49 -0.40
C ASP A 39 -9.82 11.01 0.80
N GLN A 40 -9.38 10.66 2.00
CA GLN A 40 -10.03 11.12 3.22
C GLN A 40 -9.98 12.63 3.36
N ARG A 41 -8.95 13.26 2.83
CA ARG A 41 -8.78 14.70 2.95
C ARG A 41 -9.21 15.45 1.71
N GLY A 42 -9.65 14.73 0.69
CA GLY A 42 -10.13 15.38 -0.53
C GLY A 42 -9.03 16.11 -1.28
N ILE A 43 -7.80 15.63 -1.22
CA ILE A 43 -6.71 16.28 -1.93
C ILE A 43 -6.18 15.34 -3.01
N ARG A 44 -5.54 15.94 -4.00
CA ARG A 44 -4.96 15.19 -5.11
C ARG A 44 -3.47 15.02 -4.91
N PRO A 45 -2.85 14.09 -5.63
CA PRO A 45 -1.41 13.89 -5.52
C PRO A 45 -0.57 15.15 -5.73
N ASN A 46 -0.98 16.01 -6.65
CA ASN A 46 -0.23 17.24 -6.87
C ASN A 46 -0.29 18.15 -5.65
N GLU A 47 -1.42 18.18 -4.97
CA GLU A 47 -1.53 18.98 -3.76
C GLU A 47 -0.68 18.38 -2.65
N LEU A 48 -0.67 17.06 -2.55
CA LEU A 48 0.21 16.41 -1.59
C LEU A 48 1.66 16.80 -1.82
N ALA A 49 2.08 16.78 -3.09
CA ALA A 49 3.45 17.16 -3.43
C ALA A 49 3.75 18.58 -2.97
N THR A 50 2.82 19.50 -3.23
CA THR A 50 3.00 20.89 -2.83
C THR A 50 3.12 21.01 -1.31
N ARG A 51 2.24 20.33 -0.60
CA ARG A 51 2.27 20.40 0.88
C ARG A 51 3.54 19.80 1.44
N ALA A 52 4.06 18.77 0.78
CA ALA A 52 5.24 18.07 1.28
C ALA A 52 6.55 18.71 0.80
N GLY A 53 6.47 19.70 -0.08
CA GLY A 53 7.67 20.33 -0.60
C GLY A 53 8.46 19.43 -1.52
N VAL A 54 7.80 18.52 -2.23
CA VAL A 54 8.45 17.63 -3.19
C VAL A 54 7.82 17.87 -4.56
N THR A 55 8.44 17.31 -5.59
CA THR A 55 7.90 17.45 -6.93
C THR A 55 6.74 16.49 -7.12
N PRO A 56 5.79 16.81 -8.00
CA PRO A 56 4.72 15.86 -8.32
C PRO A 56 5.24 14.52 -8.78
N SER A 57 6.36 14.49 -9.53
CA SER A 57 6.91 13.23 -9.99
C SER A 57 7.34 12.34 -8.83
N THR A 58 7.75 12.93 -7.72
CA THR A 58 8.09 12.15 -6.52
C THR A 58 6.86 11.43 -6.00
N VAL A 59 5.72 12.12 -5.96
CA VAL A 59 4.48 11.51 -5.48
C VAL A 59 4.00 10.44 -6.46
N TYR A 60 4.02 10.72 -7.75
CA TYR A 60 3.58 9.75 -8.73
C TYR A 60 4.50 8.52 -8.76
N SER A 61 5.79 8.68 -8.56
CA SER A 61 6.70 7.54 -8.43
C SER A 61 6.37 6.72 -7.21
N MET A 62 6.03 7.38 -6.11
CA MET A 62 5.66 6.69 -4.89
C MET A 62 4.38 5.90 -5.10
N LEU A 63 3.45 6.40 -5.89
CA LEU A 63 2.19 5.71 -6.14
C LEU A 63 2.30 4.63 -7.22
N ASP A 64 3.36 4.63 -8.00
CA ASP A 64 3.49 3.73 -9.15
C ASP A 64 3.80 2.31 -8.68
N PRO A 65 2.92 1.34 -8.95
CA PRO A 65 3.15 -0.02 -8.48
C PRO A 65 4.34 -0.70 -9.15
N SER A 66 4.81 -0.20 -10.29
CA SER A 66 5.98 -0.78 -10.92
C SER A 66 7.26 -0.36 -10.21
N ARG A 67 7.20 0.62 -9.33
CA ARG A 67 8.36 1.08 -8.58
C ARG A 67 8.21 0.63 -7.15
N GLN A 68 9.10 -0.24 -6.72
CA GLN A 68 8.96 -0.88 -5.42
C GLN A 68 9.85 -0.28 -4.34
N ARG A 69 10.40 0.90 -4.59
CA ARG A 69 11.25 1.55 -3.60
C ARG A 69 10.72 2.93 -3.28
N VAL A 70 10.78 3.26 -2.03
CA VAL A 70 10.50 4.62 -1.56
C VAL A 70 11.36 4.81 -0.31
N SER A 71 12.00 5.94 -0.20
CA SER A 71 12.85 6.18 0.95
C SER A 71 12.00 6.60 2.14
N ILE A 72 12.47 6.27 3.33
CA ILE A 72 11.78 6.69 4.54
C ILE A 72 11.77 8.22 4.63
N ALA A 73 12.79 8.87 4.08
CA ALA A 73 12.84 10.33 4.07
C ALA A 73 11.71 10.90 3.24
N THR A 74 11.40 10.28 2.11
CA THR A 74 10.26 10.72 1.29
C THR A 74 8.97 10.51 2.05
N ILE A 75 8.80 9.36 2.69
CA ILE A 75 7.61 9.09 3.50
C ILE A 75 7.46 10.17 4.57
N LYS A 76 8.56 10.53 5.22
CA LYS A 76 8.49 11.55 6.28
C LYS A 76 8.04 12.89 5.73
N LYS A 77 8.56 13.31 4.58
CA LYS A 77 8.15 14.57 3.97
C LYS A 77 6.66 14.57 3.63
N LEU A 78 6.19 13.46 3.06
CA LEU A 78 4.78 13.37 2.71
C LEU A 78 3.89 13.36 3.96
N CYS A 79 4.34 12.70 5.01
CA CYS A 79 3.61 12.72 6.28
C CYS A 79 3.57 14.13 6.85
N ASP A 80 4.67 14.86 6.76
CA ASP A 80 4.70 16.24 7.24
C ASP A 80 3.69 17.09 6.46
N GLY A 81 3.59 16.86 5.17
CA GLY A 81 2.61 17.58 4.35
C GLY A 81 1.17 17.28 4.71
N LEU A 82 0.95 16.17 5.42
CA LEU A 82 -0.39 15.78 5.86
C LEU A 82 -0.56 15.97 7.38
N ASP A 83 0.42 16.56 8.02
CA ASP A 83 0.40 16.75 9.49
C ASP A 83 0.23 15.44 10.23
N LEU A 84 0.94 14.42 9.77
CA LEU A 84 0.94 13.12 10.43
C LEU A 84 2.32 12.81 10.95
N THR A 85 2.37 12.13 12.08
CA THR A 85 3.63 11.53 12.50
C THR A 85 3.85 10.23 11.73
N LEU A 86 5.09 9.76 11.70
CA LEU A 86 5.36 8.45 11.10
C LEU A 86 4.60 7.35 11.84
N ALA A 87 4.49 7.46 13.16
CA ALA A 87 3.75 6.46 13.93
C ALA A 87 2.28 6.42 13.50
N GLU A 88 1.67 7.59 13.32
CA GLU A 88 0.28 7.65 12.88
C GLU A 88 0.13 7.10 11.48
N PHE A 89 1.09 7.40 10.61
CA PHE A 89 1.03 6.91 9.25
C PHE A 89 1.04 5.39 9.23
N PHE A 90 1.95 4.77 9.97
CA PHE A 90 2.09 3.32 9.96
C PHE A 90 1.09 2.60 10.86
N SER A 91 0.26 3.34 11.59
CA SER A 91 -0.76 2.74 12.43
C SER A 91 -1.98 2.42 11.57
N SER A 92 -1.87 1.44 10.73
CA SER A 92 -2.94 1.06 9.82
C SER A 92 -2.88 -0.45 9.64
N ALA A 93 -4.05 -1.05 9.51
CA ALA A 93 -4.13 -2.49 9.28
C ALA A 93 -3.42 -2.92 8.02
N LEU A 94 -3.25 -2.00 7.08
CA LEU A 94 -2.51 -2.32 5.86
C LEU A 94 -1.13 -2.88 6.15
N PHE A 95 -0.47 -2.35 7.19
CA PHE A 95 0.88 -2.78 7.50
C PHE A 95 0.91 -4.00 8.38
N ASP A 96 -0.16 -4.25 9.13
CA ASP A 96 -0.23 -5.39 10.01
C ASP A 96 -0.45 -6.69 9.25
N GLU A 97 -1.00 -6.59 8.06
CA GLU A 97 -1.40 -7.77 7.30
C GLU A 97 -0.40 -8.14 6.22
N LEU A 98 0.75 -7.49 6.21
CA LEU A 98 1.76 -7.79 5.20
C LEU A 98 2.39 -9.14 5.47
N GLU A 99 2.70 -9.84 4.39
CA GLU A 99 3.40 -11.10 4.49
C GLU A 99 4.79 -10.87 5.02
N GLN A 100 5.28 -11.80 5.77
CA GLN A 100 6.65 -11.74 6.25
C GLN A 100 7.57 -11.98 5.06
N GLU A 101 8.50 -11.06 4.85
CA GLU A 101 9.37 -11.17 3.68
C GLU A 101 10.52 -12.13 3.89
N ILE A 102 10.94 -12.33 5.12
CA ILE A 102 12.00 -13.28 5.43
C ILE A 102 11.36 -14.48 6.10
N HIS A 103 11.51 -15.63 5.50
CA HIS A 103 10.91 -16.82 6.04
C HIS A 103 12.01 -17.72 6.59
N TRP A 104 11.79 -18.24 7.81
CA TRP A 104 12.71 -19.19 8.33
C TRP A 104 12.43 -20.49 7.65
N ILE A 105 13.40 -20.97 6.93
CA ILE A 105 13.23 -22.24 6.33
C ILE A 105 13.77 -23.21 7.28
N VAL A 106 12.95 -24.06 7.72
CA VAL A 106 13.39 -25.05 8.58
C VAL A 106 13.97 -26.08 7.72
N VAL A 107 15.21 -26.15 7.75
CA VAL A 107 15.86 -27.13 6.98
C VAL A 107 15.97 -28.30 7.89
N LEU A 108 15.24 -29.28 7.61
CA LEU A 108 15.24 -30.43 8.48
C LEU A 108 16.12 -31.50 7.97
#